data_f84cb9bc981908ceb4669231a77d6f4d
#
_entry.id   f84cb9bc981908ceb4669231a77d6f4d
#
_cell.length_a   1.000
_cell.length_b   1.000
_cell.length_c   1.000
_cell.angle_alpha   90.00
_cell.angle_beta   90.00
_cell.angle_gamma   90.00
#
_symmetry.space_group_name_H-M   'P 1'
#
loop_
_entity.id
_entity.type
_entity.pdbx_description
1 polymer ?
#
loop_
_entity_poly.entity_id
_entity_poly.type
_entity_poly.pdbx_seq_one_letter_code
_entity_poly.pdbx_strand_id
1 'polypeptide(L)' 'MIELLKVTIQENNGQKMIGVRYKKDGQAQPFVIFHYSDLDSPTGNVELQEAIKNYLMINQSTQLST' A
#
# COMPACT_ATOMS: atom_id res chain seq x y z
N MET A 1 2.98 -14.87 -1.54
CA MET A 1 3.31 -14.01 -0.39
C MET A 1 3.81 -12.68 -0.88
N ILE A 2 3.29 -11.60 -0.33
CA ILE A 2 3.66 -10.24 -0.75
C ILE A 2 4.68 -9.67 0.22
N GLU A 3 5.75 -9.14 -0.31
CA GLU A 3 6.75 -8.42 0.47
C GLU A 3 6.81 -6.98 -0.03
N LEU A 4 6.46 -6.04 0.82
CA LEU A 4 6.48 -4.62 0.47
C LEU A 4 7.91 -4.09 0.59
N LEU A 5 8.41 -3.50 -0.49
CA LEU A 5 9.76 -2.94 -0.51
C LEU A 5 9.74 -1.45 -0.20
N LYS A 6 8.76 -0.74 -0.75
CA LYS A 6 8.66 0.70 -0.54
C LYS A 6 7.20 1.11 -0.72
N VAL A 7 6.69 1.87 0.24
CA VAL A 7 5.34 2.44 0.15
C VAL A 7 5.47 3.95 0.26
N THR A 8 4.92 4.66 -0.73
CA THR A 8 4.97 6.12 -0.79
C THR A 8 3.54 6.64 -0.88
N ILE A 9 3.20 7.60 -0.02
CA ILE A 9 1.89 8.24 -0.05
C ILE A 9 2.07 9.64 -0.62
N GLN A 10 1.30 9.98 -1.64
CA GLN A 10 1.31 11.29 -2.27
C GLN A 10 -0.09 11.86 -2.28
N GLU A 11 -0.20 13.16 -2.07
CA GLU A 11 -1.48 13.84 -2.17
C GLU A 11 -1.39 14.84 -3.33
N ASN A 12 -2.33 14.71 -4.26
CA ASN A 12 -2.34 15.53 -5.45
C ASN A 12 -3.77 15.98 -5.72
N ASN A 13 -3.99 17.30 -5.72
CA ASN A 13 -5.32 17.90 -5.94
C ASN A 13 -6.38 17.33 -4.99
N GLY A 14 -6.02 17.13 -3.73
CA GLY A 14 -6.94 16.60 -2.74
C GLY A 14 -7.16 15.10 -2.79
N GLN A 15 -6.49 14.40 -3.69
CA GLN A 15 -6.58 12.95 -3.80
C GLN A 15 -5.31 12.31 -3.29
N LYS A 16 -5.46 11.33 -2.40
CA LYS A 16 -4.33 10.55 -1.91
C LYS A 16 -4.08 9.36 -2.80
N MET A 17 -2.82 9.19 -3.17
CA MET A 17 -2.36 8.07 -3.99
C MET A 17 -1.30 7.31 -3.23
N ILE A 18 -1.27 5.99 -3.42
CA ILE A 18 -0.26 5.14 -2.80
C ILE A 18 0.55 4.48 -3.90
N GLY A 19 1.85 4.74 -3.90
CA GLY A 19 2.77 4.07 -4.81
C GLY A 19 3.50 2.96 -4.07
N VAL A 20 3.59 1.78 -4.66
CA VAL A 20 4.13 0.60 -3.99
C VAL A 20 5.11 -0.13 -4.89
N ARG A 21 6.26 -0.46 -4.31
CA ARG A 21 7.19 -1.42 -4.91
C ARG A 21 7.16 -2.66 -4.03
N TYR A 22 7.02 -3.81 -4.65
CA TYR A 22 6.86 -5.05 -3.90
C TYR A 22 7.41 -6.24 -4.65
N LYS A 23 7.59 -7.32 -3.92
CA LYS A 23 7.91 -8.63 -4.47
C LYS A 23 6.74 -9.57 -4.20
N LYS A 24 6.49 -10.45 -5.15
CA LYS A 24 5.51 -11.52 -4.99
C LYS A 24 6.20 -12.85 -5.17
N ASP A 25 6.15 -13.67 -4.13
CA ASP A 25 6.80 -14.99 -4.14
C ASP A 25 8.28 -14.91 -4.52
N GLY A 26 8.96 -13.88 -4.00
CA GLY A 26 10.38 -13.68 -4.25
C GLY A 26 10.73 -13.00 -5.55
N GLN A 27 9.74 -12.62 -6.35
CA GLN A 27 9.97 -11.97 -7.63
C GLN A 27 9.56 -10.50 -7.58
N ALA A 28 10.46 -9.62 -7.99
CA ALA A 28 10.17 -8.19 -8.03
C ALA A 28 9.07 -7.91 -9.04
N GLN A 29 8.11 -7.09 -8.63
CA GLN A 29 6.97 -6.72 -9.46
C GLN A 29 7.09 -5.26 -9.91
N PRO A 30 6.41 -4.89 -11.00
CA PRO A 30 6.41 -3.49 -11.43
C PRO A 30 5.82 -2.58 -10.37
N PHE A 31 6.28 -1.32 -10.37
CA PHE A 31 5.72 -0.30 -9.50
C PHE A 31 4.24 -0.10 -9.82
N VAL A 32 3.42 -0.04 -8.78
CA VAL A 32 1.97 0.17 -8.94
C VAL A 32 1.52 1.35 -8.12
N ILE A 33 0.43 1.99 -8.58
CA ILE A 33 -0.17 3.13 -7.90
C ILE A 33 -1.64 2.84 -7.69
N PHE A 34 -2.11 3.06 -6.45
CA PHE A 34 -3.52 2.92 -6.09
C PHE A 34 -4.05 4.24 -5.57
N HIS A 35 -5.36 4.47 -5.76
CA HIS A 35 -6.04 5.49 -4.99
C HIS A 35 -6.17 5.02 -3.54
N TYR A 36 -6.01 5.94 -2.60
CA TYR A 36 -6.12 5.58 -1.19
C TYR A 36 -7.50 4.98 -0.88
N SER A 37 -8.54 5.50 -1.51
CA SER A 37 -9.91 5.01 -1.31
C SER A 37 -10.12 3.59 -1.87
N ASP A 38 -9.29 3.15 -2.81
CA ASP A 38 -9.42 1.81 -3.36
C ASP A 38 -9.11 0.73 -2.32
N LEU A 39 -8.41 1.08 -1.27
CA LEU A 39 -8.07 0.13 -0.22
C LEU A 39 -9.30 -0.29 0.59
N ASP A 40 -10.33 0.54 0.62
CA ASP A 40 -11.57 0.22 1.33
C ASP A 40 -12.48 -0.70 0.51
N SER A 41 -12.29 -0.74 -0.80
CA SER A 41 -13.07 -1.59 -1.70
C SER A 41 -12.11 -2.35 -2.61
N PRO A 42 -11.43 -3.38 -2.08
CA PRO A 42 -10.40 -4.07 -2.85
C PRO A 42 -10.98 -4.74 -4.09
N THR A 43 -10.36 -4.46 -5.22
CA THR A 43 -10.67 -5.09 -6.49
C THR A 43 -9.36 -5.47 -7.16
N GLY A 44 -9.39 -6.52 -7.95
CA GLY A 44 -8.19 -6.97 -8.63
C GLY A 44 -7.21 -7.65 -7.68
N ASN A 45 -6.09 -7.01 -7.38
CA ASN A 45 -5.04 -7.62 -6.57
C ASN A 45 -5.33 -7.42 -5.07
N VAL A 46 -6.26 -8.20 -4.54
CA VAL A 46 -6.71 -8.08 -3.15
C VAL A 46 -5.58 -8.37 -2.17
N GLU A 47 -4.73 -9.36 -2.47
CA GLU A 47 -3.62 -9.71 -1.59
C GLU A 47 -2.69 -8.53 -1.36
N LEU A 48 -2.35 -7.83 -2.44
CA LEU A 48 -1.47 -6.65 -2.34
C LEU A 48 -2.16 -5.52 -1.58
N GLN A 49 -3.43 -5.29 -1.85
CA GLN A 49 -4.18 -4.23 -1.18
C GLN A 49 -4.28 -4.48 0.32
N GLU A 50 -4.49 -5.73 0.72
CA GLU A 50 -4.51 -6.07 2.14
C GLU A 50 -3.16 -5.90 2.81
N ALA A 51 -2.08 -6.24 2.10
CA ALA A 51 -0.73 -6.04 2.62
C ALA A 51 -0.46 -4.55 2.85
N ILE A 52 -0.91 -3.69 1.95
CA ILE A 52 -0.76 -2.25 2.09
C ILE A 52 -1.56 -1.74 3.29
N LYS A 53 -2.80 -2.20 3.44
CA LYS A 53 -3.64 -1.79 4.56
C LYS A 53 -2.98 -2.15 5.89
N ASN A 54 -2.45 -3.37 5.99
CA ASN A 54 -1.78 -3.81 7.20
C ASN A 54 -0.54 -2.97 7.50
N TYR A 55 0.21 -2.64 6.47
CA TYR A 55 1.39 -1.79 6.62
C TYR A 55 1.01 -0.41 7.15
N LEU A 56 -0.03 0.20 6.58
CA LEU A 56 -0.47 1.52 7.01
C LEU A 56 -1.00 1.50 8.43
N MET A 57 -1.72 0.45 8.78
CA MET A 57 -2.27 0.31 10.12
C MET A 57 -1.16 0.24 11.18
N ILE A 58 -0.13 -0.56 10.92
CA ILE A 58 1.00 -0.70 11.83
C ILE A 58 1.73 0.63 11.98
N ASN A 59 1.98 1.32 10.87
CA ASN A 59 2.69 2.60 10.92
C ASN A 59 1.89 3.68 11.63
N GLN A 60 0.57 3.71 11.41
CA GLN A 60 -0.28 4.67 12.10
C GLN A 60 -0.30 4.41 13.60
N SER A 61 -0.37 3.13 13.98
CA SER A 61 -0.34 2.77 15.40
C SER A 61 0.98 3.22 16.05
N THR A 62 2.09 3.04 15.34
CA THR A 62 3.39 3.46 15.82
C THR A 62 3.44 4.98 16.00
N GLN A 63 2.89 5.74 15.06
CA GLN A 63 2.84 7.19 15.16
C GLN A 63 1.97 7.66 16.30
N LEU A 64 0.83 6.99 16.51
CA LEU A 64 -0.09 7.37 17.57
C LEU A 64 0.47 7.08 18.95
N SER A 65 1.34 6.10 19.07
CA SER A 65 1.92 5.76 20.36
C SER A 65 3.08 6.68 20.76
N THR A 66 3.49 7.54 19.87
CA THR A 66 4.51 8.53 20.18
C THR A 66 3.87 9.89 20.47
#